data_c0af5c106b646cb909ae349d508b39ed
#
_entry.id   c0af5c106b646cb909ae349d508b39ed
#
_cell.length_a   1.000
_cell.length_b   1.000
_cell.length_c   1.000
_cell.angle_alpha   90.00
_cell.angle_beta   90.00
_cell.angle_gamma   90.00
#
_symmetry.space_group_name_H-M   'P 1'
#
loop_
_entity.id
_entity.type
_entity.pdbx_description
1 polymer ?
#
loop_
_entity_poly.entity_id
_entity_poly.type
_entity_poly.pdbx_seq_one_letter_code
_entity_poly.pdbx_strand_id
1 'polypeptide(L)'
;MVSQASRLQNVRYDIRGPVLRRARQLEAAGHHILKLNLGNPAAFGIDAPDAVLRDVVQNIGEAQGYSDARGIHPARLAVAQSYESRGVAGVGPDDVFLGNGVSELIVMALQALLDTGDEVLVPSPDYPLWTGAVSLCGGHAVHYRCQEEAGWAPDLEHVAAQITPRTKALVIINPNNPTGAVYSRDTLLGLLELARRHGLLVLSDEIYDQILYEDAVHECAAALAPDLLVLTMCGLSKTYRLAGFRSGWLVVSGPKQDAAEYLEGLELLANMRMCPNVPAQYAIQTALGGGGQSIAHLLQPGGRLREQRDHAWQKMNEIPGVDCVRPLGALYLFPRLDPEVHKIADDEQMVIDLLEQQHLLLTHGTGFNLPTADHLRLVFLAAVDVLDDAIDRLAAFLETYRQ
;
A
#
# COMPACT_ATOMS: atom_id res chain seq x y z
N MET A 1 21.06 30.34 -7.24
CA MET A 1 20.19 29.23 -7.69
C MET A 1 19.79 28.44 -6.45
N VAL A 2 18.52 28.03 -6.34
CA VAL A 2 18.04 27.17 -5.25
C VAL A 2 18.02 25.73 -5.78
N SER A 3 18.76 24.83 -5.13
CA SER A 3 18.78 23.40 -5.45
C SER A 3 17.94 22.61 -4.46
N GLN A 4 17.43 21.45 -4.86
CA GLN A 4 16.75 20.55 -3.93
C GLN A 4 17.74 19.93 -2.93
N ALA A 5 17.21 19.46 -1.77
CA ALA A 5 18.03 18.78 -0.77
C ALA A 5 18.61 17.47 -1.34
N SER A 6 19.88 17.16 -1.00
CA SER A 6 20.58 15.97 -1.52
C SER A 6 19.84 14.65 -1.20
N ARG A 7 19.19 14.55 -0.05
CA ARG A 7 18.39 13.39 0.35
C ARG A 7 17.23 13.06 -0.59
N LEU A 8 16.76 14.03 -1.38
CA LEU A 8 15.70 13.81 -2.39
C LEU A 8 16.23 13.10 -3.65
N GLN A 9 17.54 13.07 -3.88
CA GLN A 9 18.13 12.40 -5.05
C GLN A 9 17.92 10.88 -5.02
N ASN A 10 17.79 10.29 -3.82
CA ASN A 10 17.57 8.86 -3.62
C ASN A 10 16.10 8.49 -3.42
N VAL A 11 15.17 9.46 -3.49
CA VAL A 11 13.74 9.22 -3.38
C VAL A 11 13.17 8.96 -4.77
N ARG A 12 12.84 7.70 -5.04
CA ARG A 12 12.09 7.31 -6.24
C ARG A 12 10.61 7.17 -5.87
N TYR A 13 9.77 7.91 -6.55
CA TYR A 13 8.31 7.81 -6.41
C TYR A 13 7.68 7.91 -7.81
N ASP A 14 8.04 6.94 -8.66
CA ASP A 14 7.81 6.97 -10.10
C ASP A 14 6.33 6.78 -10.48
N ILE A 15 5.48 6.35 -9.54
CA ILE A 15 4.02 6.38 -9.71
C ILE A 15 3.52 7.78 -10.15
N ARG A 16 4.32 8.84 -9.91
CA ARG A 16 4.07 10.23 -10.33
C ARG A 16 5.24 10.87 -11.08
N GLY A 17 6.15 10.06 -11.60
CA GLY A 17 7.39 10.45 -12.27
C GLY A 17 7.25 10.93 -13.72
N PRO A 18 8.24 10.61 -14.57
CA PRO A 18 8.29 11.00 -15.98
C PRO A 18 7.09 10.51 -16.78
N VAL A 19 6.65 9.29 -16.55
CA VAL A 19 5.50 8.66 -17.22
C VAL A 19 4.24 9.49 -17.05
N LEU A 20 3.93 9.94 -15.83
CA LEU A 20 2.74 10.77 -15.59
C LEU A 20 2.87 12.17 -16.21
N ARG A 21 4.10 12.74 -16.25
CA ARG A 21 4.33 14.02 -16.97
C ARG A 21 4.04 13.86 -18.45
N ARG A 22 4.47 12.75 -19.06
CA ARG A 22 4.20 12.46 -20.45
C ARG A 22 2.71 12.25 -20.73
N ALA A 23 2.00 11.52 -19.86
CA ALA A 23 0.55 11.36 -19.95
C ALA A 23 -0.19 12.72 -19.99
N ARG A 24 0.18 13.64 -19.08
CA ARG A 24 -0.40 14.99 -19.06
C ARG A 24 -0.13 15.80 -20.34
N GLN A 25 1.04 15.65 -20.95
CA GLN A 25 1.36 16.31 -22.22
C GLN A 25 0.48 15.79 -23.37
N LEU A 26 0.28 14.47 -23.43
CA LEU A 26 -0.60 13.85 -24.42
C LEU A 26 -2.05 14.26 -24.23
N GLU A 27 -2.53 14.31 -22.97
CA GLU A 27 -3.88 14.82 -22.67
C GLU A 27 -4.05 16.28 -23.08
N ALA A 28 -3.04 17.13 -22.81
CA ALA A 28 -3.05 18.53 -23.24
C ALA A 28 -3.02 18.67 -24.77
N ALA A 29 -2.49 17.69 -25.49
CA ALA A 29 -2.52 17.60 -26.95
C ALA A 29 -3.85 17.02 -27.50
N GLY A 30 -4.80 16.65 -26.62
CA GLY A 30 -6.13 16.17 -27.00
C GLY A 30 -6.26 14.64 -27.09
N HIS A 31 -5.27 13.88 -26.66
CA HIS A 31 -5.35 12.42 -26.63
C HIS A 31 -6.12 11.94 -25.39
N HIS A 32 -6.94 10.91 -25.57
CA HIS A 32 -7.62 10.23 -24.48
C HIS A 32 -6.72 9.10 -23.96
N ILE A 33 -6.30 9.19 -22.69
CA ILE A 33 -5.41 8.20 -22.05
C ILE A 33 -6.23 7.27 -21.14
N LEU A 34 -6.13 5.97 -21.38
CA LEU A 34 -6.68 4.95 -20.49
C LEU A 34 -5.73 4.75 -19.30
N LYS A 35 -6.17 5.15 -18.11
CA LYS A 35 -5.32 5.17 -16.90
C LYS A 35 -5.65 4.00 -16.00
N LEU A 36 -4.77 3.00 -15.96
CA LEU A 36 -4.83 1.84 -15.07
C LEU A 36 -3.61 1.76 -14.13
N ASN A 37 -3.07 2.93 -13.75
CA ASN A 37 -1.87 3.05 -12.92
C ASN A 37 -2.15 3.35 -11.44
N LEU A 38 -3.35 3.81 -11.07
CA LEU A 38 -3.68 4.22 -9.71
C LEU A 38 -4.87 3.44 -9.13
N GLY A 39 -4.65 2.79 -7.99
CA GLY A 39 -5.70 2.11 -7.20
C GLY A 39 -6.65 3.10 -6.51
N ASN A 40 -7.48 3.78 -7.29
CA ASN A 40 -8.49 4.73 -6.82
C ASN A 40 -9.90 4.25 -7.22
N PRO A 41 -10.61 3.50 -6.35
CA PRO A 41 -11.91 2.91 -6.69
C PRO A 41 -12.96 3.91 -7.16
N ALA A 42 -13.02 5.10 -6.54
CA ALA A 42 -13.99 6.13 -6.90
C ALA A 42 -13.87 6.61 -8.37
N ALA A 43 -12.64 6.62 -8.92
CA ALA A 43 -12.42 7.00 -10.32
C ALA A 43 -13.05 6.00 -11.33
N PHE A 44 -13.42 4.80 -10.85
CA PHE A 44 -14.02 3.73 -11.64
C PHE A 44 -15.49 3.48 -11.27
N GLY A 45 -16.15 4.41 -10.56
CA GLY A 45 -17.54 4.26 -10.13
C GLY A 45 -17.75 3.16 -9.09
N ILE A 46 -16.74 2.90 -8.24
CA ILE A 46 -16.86 2.05 -7.06
C ILE A 46 -16.96 2.98 -5.86
N ASP A 47 -18.19 3.39 -5.56
CA ASP A 47 -18.48 4.45 -4.61
C ASP A 47 -18.31 4.02 -3.14
N ALA A 48 -18.06 5.00 -2.29
CA ALA A 48 -18.03 4.82 -0.85
C ALA A 48 -19.42 4.49 -0.29
N PRO A 49 -19.52 3.84 0.90
CA PRO A 49 -20.80 3.58 1.53
C PRO A 49 -21.52 4.88 1.89
N ASP A 50 -22.79 5.01 1.48
CA ASP A 50 -23.62 6.19 1.73
C ASP A 50 -23.73 6.55 3.21
N ALA A 51 -23.77 5.55 4.10
CA ALA A 51 -23.85 5.77 5.54
C ALA A 51 -22.64 6.55 6.06
N VAL A 52 -21.45 6.24 5.55
CA VAL A 52 -20.20 6.91 5.94
C VAL A 52 -20.18 8.34 5.42
N LEU A 53 -20.62 8.56 4.16
CA LEU A 53 -20.72 9.91 3.59
C LEU A 53 -21.72 10.79 4.34
N ARG A 54 -22.89 10.23 4.67
CA ARG A 54 -23.91 10.95 5.46
C ARG A 54 -23.42 11.36 6.83
N ASP A 55 -22.67 10.48 7.52
CA ASP A 55 -22.15 10.78 8.85
C ASP A 55 -21.17 11.96 8.83
N VAL A 56 -20.29 12.02 7.84
CA VAL A 56 -19.39 13.17 7.66
C VAL A 56 -20.17 14.46 7.42
N VAL A 57 -21.19 14.43 6.56
CA VAL A 57 -22.01 15.62 6.27
C VAL A 57 -22.78 16.07 7.50
N GLN A 58 -23.31 15.15 8.30
CA GLN A 58 -24.04 15.47 9.54
C GLN A 58 -23.15 16.12 10.60
N ASN A 59 -21.88 15.71 10.67
CA ASN A 59 -20.93 16.18 11.68
C ASN A 59 -20.02 17.31 11.18
N ILE A 60 -20.18 17.79 9.94
CA ILE A 60 -19.29 18.81 9.36
C ILE A 60 -19.25 20.11 10.18
N GLY A 61 -20.37 20.45 10.82
CA GLY A 61 -20.49 21.61 11.70
C GLY A 61 -19.58 21.54 12.93
N GLU A 62 -19.35 20.36 13.46
CA GLU A 62 -18.49 20.10 14.62
C GLU A 62 -17.00 20.03 14.27
N ALA A 63 -16.68 19.99 12.98
CA ALA A 63 -15.31 19.82 12.47
C ALA A 63 -14.55 21.13 12.26
N GLN A 64 -15.05 22.27 12.75
CA GLN A 64 -14.47 23.60 12.49
C GLN A 64 -13.20 23.89 13.31
N GLY A 65 -13.09 23.26 14.50
CA GLY A 65 -11.96 23.45 15.41
C GLY A 65 -10.87 22.40 15.21
N TYR A 66 -9.71 22.64 15.84
CA TYR A 66 -8.70 21.59 15.99
C TYR A 66 -9.22 20.46 16.88
N SER A 67 -8.85 19.22 16.56
CA SER A 67 -9.02 18.08 17.45
C SER A 67 -7.76 17.84 18.29
N ASP A 68 -7.82 16.83 19.16
CA ASP A 68 -6.62 16.23 19.75
C ASP A 68 -5.62 15.84 18.66
N ALA A 69 -4.32 15.95 18.95
CA ALA A 69 -3.26 15.65 18.00
C ALA A 69 -3.26 14.18 17.54
N ARG A 70 -3.69 13.26 18.40
CA ARG A 70 -3.89 11.85 18.05
C ARG A 70 -5.19 11.60 17.28
N GLY A 71 -6.11 12.58 17.22
CA GLY A 71 -7.43 12.49 16.58
C GLY A 71 -8.58 12.44 17.58
N ILE A 72 -9.82 12.61 17.10
CA ILE A 72 -11.01 12.62 17.96
C ILE A 72 -11.19 11.29 18.69
N HIS A 73 -11.55 11.36 19.97
CA HIS A 73 -11.68 10.17 20.83
C HIS A 73 -12.66 9.12 20.28
N PRO A 74 -13.86 9.44 19.77
CA PRO A 74 -14.78 8.44 19.22
C PRO A 74 -14.19 7.62 18.09
N ALA A 75 -13.41 8.25 17.19
CA ALA A 75 -12.75 7.56 16.09
C ALA A 75 -11.61 6.65 16.59
N ARG A 76 -10.79 7.14 17.53
CA ARG A 76 -9.73 6.33 18.16
C ARG A 76 -10.29 5.12 18.91
N LEU A 77 -11.41 5.31 19.64
CA LEU A 77 -12.10 4.24 20.34
C LEU A 77 -12.63 3.19 19.36
N ALA A 78 -13.25 3.61 18.25
CA ALA A 78 -13.73 2.69 17.21
C ALA A 78 -12.60 1.86 16.60
N VAL A 79 -11.45 2.48 16.35
CA VAL A 79 -10.24 1.77 15.89
C VAL A 79 -9.78 0.75 16.94
N ALA A 80 -9.61 1.16 18.20
CA ALA A 80 -9.17 0.25 19.27
C ALA A 80 -10.09 -0.98 19.39
N GLN A 81 -11.41 -0.77 19.42
CA GLN A 81 -12.41 -1.84 19.47
C GLN A 81 -12.36 -2.78 18.27
N SER A 82 -12.11 -2.23 17.08
CA SER A 82 -11.94 -3.03 15.86
C SER A 82 -10.72 -3.95 15.97
N TYR A 83 -9.61 -3.47 16.51
CA TYR A 83 -8.41 -4.30 16.70
C TYR A 83 -8.56 -5.31 17.84
N GLU A 84 -9.24 -4.94 18.92
CA GLU A 84 -9.58 -5.89 19.99
C GLU A 84 -10.42 -7.06 19.44
N SER A 85 -11.43 -6.78 18.61
CA SER A 85 -12.27 -7.80 17.97
C SER A 85 -11.48 -8.72 17.00
N ARG A 86 -10.33 -8.27 16.53
CA ARG A 86 -9.38 -9.01 15.67
C ARG A 86 -8.30 -9.74 16.50
N GLY A 87 -8.41 -9.76 17.82
CA GLY A 87 -7.51 -10.48 18.73
C GLY A 87 -6.25 -9.71 19.13
N VAL A 88 -6.15 -8.42 18.85
CA VAL A 88 -5.04 -7.59 19.31
C VAL A 88 -5.31 -7.16 20.75
N ALA A 89 -4.59 -7.75 21.69
CA ALA A 89 -4.79 -7.50 23.13
C ALA A 89 -4.15 -6.17 23.58
N GLY A 90 -4.73 -5.55 24.62
CA GLY A 90 -4.12 -4.44 25.34
C GLY A 90 -4.04 -3.13 24.56
N VAL A 91 -4.91 -2.94 23.55
CA VAL A 91 -5.00 -1.72 22.76
C VAL A 91 -6.19 -0.89 23.25
N GLY A 92 -5.93 0.37 23.61
CA GLY A 92 -6.92 1.36 23.96
C GLY A 92 -6.90 2.56 22.99
N PRO A 93 -7.83 3.53 23.15
CA PRO A 93 -7.87 4.71 22.32
C PRO A 93 -6.60 5.57 22.40
N ASP A 94 -5.83 5.47 23.47
CA ASP A 94 -4.56 6.20 23.64
C ASP A 94 -3.39 5.55 22.90
N ASP A 95 -3.57 4.34 22.37
CA ASP A 95 -2.61 3.64 21.53
C ASP A 95 -2.85 3.91 20.02
N VAL A 96 -3.82 4.76 19.70
CA VAL A 96 -4.23 5.05 18.32
C VAL A 96 -3.83 6.46 17.93
N PHE A 97 -3.14 6.59 16.81
CA PHE A 97 -2.84 7.85 16.14
C PHE A 97 -3.59 7.90 14.81
N LEU A 98 -4.48 8.86 14.65
CA LEU A 98 -5.09 9.13 13.36
C LEU A 98 -4.16 10.00 12.50
N GLY A 99 -4.23 9.83 11.17
CA GLY A 99 -3.39 10.57 10.24
C GLY A 99 -4.11 10.95 8.96
N ASN A 100 -3.51 11.87 8.19
CA ASN A 100 -3.98 12.26 6.87
C ASN A 100 -3.70 11.15 5.84
N GLY A 101 -4.25 9.97 6.11
CA GLY A 101 -3.98 8.71 5.45
C GLY A 101 -2.73 8.02 6.01
N VAL A 102 -2.57 6.74 5.68
CA VAL A 102 -1.42 5.92 6.08
C VAL A 102 -0.08 6.56 5.67
N SER A 103 -0.06 7.28 4.54
CA SER A 103 1.17 7.91 4.04
C SER A 103 1.80 8.91 5.02
N GLU A 104 1.01 9.69 5.75
CA GLU A 104 1.52 10.58 6.79
C GLU A 104 2.08 9.79 7.97
N LEU A 105 1.36 8.76 8.39
CA LEU A 105 1.74 7.92 9.54
C LEU A 105 3.02 7.13 9.29
N ILE A 106 3.25 6.65 8.06
CA ILE A 106 4.53 6.04 7.64
C ILE A 106 5.68 7.04 7.84
N VAL A 107 5.52 8.26 7.34
CA VAL A 107 6.57 9.28 7.46
C VAL A 107 6.81 9.64 8.93
N MET A 108 5.75 9.83 9.72
CA MET A 108 5.88 10.14 11.16
C MET A 108 6.56 9.00 11.94
N ALA A 109 6.17 7.76 11.70
CA ALA A 109 6.76 6.60 12.37
C ALA A 109 8.27 6.47 12.10
N LEU A 110 8.68 6.69 10.85
CA LEU A 110 10.08 6.63 10.45
C LEU A 110 10.88 7.84 10.91
N GLN A 111 10.29 9.04 10.93
CA GLN A 111 10.94 10.24 11.49
C GLN A 111 11.22 10.14 12.98
N ALA A 112 10.32 9.48 13.73
CA ALA A 112 10.52 9.24 15.16
C ALA A 112 11.55 8.14 15.46
N LEU A 113 11.82 7.26 14.48
CA LEU A 113 12.65 6.06 14.66
C LEU A 113 14.09 6.23 14.21
N LEU A 114 14.31 6.91 13.06
CA LEU A 114 15.56 6.77 12.32
C LEU A 114 16.51 7.93 12.52
N ASP A 115 17.76 7.57 12.82
CA ASP A 115 18.93 8.41 12.65
C ASP A 115 19.64 8.14 11.30
N THR A 116 20.58 9.02 10.95
CA THR A 116 21.36 8.87 9.71
C THR A 116 22.15 7.58 9.72
N GLY A 117 21.93 6.73 8.74
CA GLY A 117 22.63 5.46 8.54
C GLY A 117 21.93 4.25 9.17
N ASP A 118 20.82 4.44 9.86
CA ASP A 118 19.96 3.34 10.31
C ASP A 118 19.34 2.61 9.12
N GLU A 119 19.03 1.34 9.28
CA GLU A 119 18.50 0.47 8.24
C GLU A 119 17.07 0.01 8.57
N VAL A 120 16.24 -0.07 7.53
CA VAL A 120 14.90 -0.63 7.60
C VAL A 120 14.74 -1.70 6.54
N LEU A 121 14.34 -2.90 6.95
CA LEU A 121 14.00 -3.98 6.03
C LEU A 121 12.64 -3.71 5.37
N VAL A 122 12.62 -3.69 4.05
CA VAL A 122 11.42 -3.41 3.23
C VAL A 122 11.28 -4.53 2.19
N PRO A 123 10.05 -5.02 1.88
CA PRO A 123 9.90 -6.03 0.84
C PRO A 123 10.33 -5.51 -0.53
N SER A 124 10.76 -6.41 -1.41
CA SER A 124 10.90 -6.12 -2.84
C SER A 124 10.11 -7.18 -3.62
N PRO A 125 9.09 -6.74 -4.40
CA PRO A 125 8.64 -5.35 -4.60
C PRO A 125 7.89 -4.77 -3.42
N ASP A 126 7.91 -3.41 -3.29
CA ASP A 126 7.24 -2.67 -2.22
C ASP A 126 6.31 -1.56 -2.73
N TYR A 127 5.53 -0.97 -1.82
CA TYR A 127 4.92 0.32 -2.05
C TYR A 127 5.99 1.42 -1.88
N PRO A 128 6.39 2.16 -2.94
CA PRO A 128 7.61 2.98 -2.97
C PRO A 128 7.69 4.08 -1.90
N LEU A 129 6.55 4.41 -1.26
CA LEU A 129 6.56 5.36 -0.15
C LEU A 129 7.41 4.87 1.02
N TRP A 130 7.45 3.56 1.30
CA TRP A 130 8.26 3.02 2.39
C TRP A 130 9.73 3.31 2.17
N THR A 131 10.26 2.91 1.02
CA THR A 131 11.66 3.20 0.63
C THR A 131 11.95 4.71 0.57
N GLY A 132 11.03 5.49 -0.02
CA GLY A 132 11.17 6.94 -0.10
C GLY A 132 11.18 7.63 1.26
N ALA A 133 10.31 7.21 2.19
CA ALA A 133 10.24 7.78 3.54
C ALA A 133 11.47 7.42 4.38
N VAL A 134 11.97 6.17 4.30
CA VAL A 134 13.24 5.78 4.94
C VAL A 134 14.38 6.68 4.46
N SER A 135 14.52 6.87 3.15
CA SER A 135 15.56 7.75 2.57
C SER A 135 15.42 9.21 3.02
N LEU A 136 14.18 9.73 3.08
CA LEU A 136 13.92 11.10 3.55
C LEU A 136 14.30 11.31 5.01
N CYS A 137 14.20 10.27 5.83
CA CYS A 137 14.60 10.28 7.25
C CYS A 137 16.11 10.05 7.44
N GLY A 138 16.90 9.87 6.37
CA GLY A 138 18.34 9.65 6.44
C GLY A 138 18.74 8.20 6.61
N GLY A 139 17.79 7.28 6.65
CA GLY A 139 18.02 5.85 6.74
C GLY A 139 18.26 5.19 5.36
N HIS A 140 18.54 3.90 5.42
CA HIS A 140 18.72 3.03 4.25
C HIS A 140 17.63 1.96 4.21
N ALA A 141 16.82 1.93 3.14
CA ALA A 141 15.93 0.83 2.88
C ALA A 141 16.74 -0.37 2.37
N VAL A 142 16.70 -1.46 3.11
CA VAL A 142 17.35 -2.73 2.76
C VAL A 142 16.26 -3.68 2.28
N HIS A 143 16.26 -3.98 0.99
CA HIS A 143 15.18 -4.77 0.39
C HIS A 143 15.39 -6.27 0.61
N TYR A 144 14.38 -6.92 1.20
CA TYR A 144 14.31 -8.38 1.22
C TYR A 144 13.46 -8.91 0.05
N ARG A 145 13.89 -10.02 -0.51
CA ARG A 145 13.24 -10.62 -1.67
C ARG A 145 11.88 -11.24 -1.31
N CYS A 146 10.87 -10.97 -2.14
CA CYS A 146 9.66 -11.77 -2.21
C CYS A 146 9.75 -12.66 -3.46
N GLN A 147 9.46 -13.95 -3.32
CA GLN A 147 9.66 -14.95 -4.37
C GLN A 147 8.39 -15.09 -5.21
N GLU A 148 8.49 -14.76 -6.51
CA GLU A 148 7.36 -14.86 -7.44
C GLU A 148 6.83 -16.29 -7.52
N GLU A 149 7.74 -17.26 -7.62
CA GLU A 149 7.43 -18.69 -7.73
C GLU A 149 6.71 -19.24 -6.49
N ALA A 150 6.85 -18.57 -5.35
CA ALA A 150 6.14 -18.85 -4.11
C ALA A 150 4.92 -17.92 -3.88
N GLY A 151 4.35 -17.36 -4.95
CA GLY A 151 3.23 -16.44 -4.88
C GLY A 151 3.57 -15.09 -4.22
N TRP A 152 4.79 -14.63 -4.41
CA TRP A 152 5.34 -13.40 -3.84
C TRP A 152 5.50 -13.42 -2.31
N ALA A 153 5.65 -14.61 -1.73
CA ALA A 153 5.95 -14.73 -0.30
C ALA A 153 7.37 -14.22 0.01
N PRO A 154 7.58 -13.54 1.16
CA PRO A 154 8.91 -13.18 1.66
C PRO A 154 9.83 -14.40 1.81
N ASP A 155 11.05 -14.29 1.31
CA ASP A 155 12.12 -15.26 1.50
C ASP A 155 12.76 -15.06 2.89
N LEU A 156 12.37 -15.89 3.85
CA LEU A 156 12.81 -15.74 5.25
C LEU A 156 14.33 -15.88 5.44
N GLU A 157 14.99 -16.69 4.63
CA GLU A 157 16.45 -16.84 4.66
C GLU A 157 17.12 -15.54 4.17
N HIS A 158 16.57 -14.97 3.09
CA HIS A 158 17.07 -13.70 2.59
C HIS A 158 16.79 -12.56 3.57
N VAL A 159 15.62 -12.51 4.22
CA VAL A 159 15.33 -11.53 5.30
C VAL A 159 16.39 -11.63 6.40
N ALA A 160 16.65 -12.84 6.89
CA ALA A 160 17.62 -13.07 7.96
C ALA A 160 19.05 -12.62 7.56
N ALA A 161 19.43 -12.86 6.30
CA ALA A 161 20.76 -12.49 5.79
C ALA A 161 20.95 -10.97 5.64
N GLN A 162 19.87 -10.20 5.55
CA GLN A 162 19.92 -8.74 5.41
C GLN A 162 19.99 -7.99 6.76
N ILE A 163 19.76 -8.68 7.89
CA ILE A 163 19.77 -8.04 9.21
C ILE A 163 21.20 -7.69 9.64
N THR A 164 21.41 -6.44 10.01
CA THR A 164 22.68 -5.93 10.53
C THR A 164 22.48 -5.26 11.91
N PRO A 165 23.54 -4.88 12.64
CA PRO A 165 23.40 -4.09 13.87
C PRO A 165 22.76 -2.70 13.68
N ARG A 166 22.63 -2.21 12.44
CA ARG A 166 21.96 -0.94 12.12
C ARG A 166 20.48 -1.11 11.81
N THR A 167 20.01 -2.34 11.66
CA THR A 167 18.61 -2.61 11.34
C THR A 167 17.72 -2.25 12.52
N LYS A 168 16.78 -1.33 12.34
CA LYS A 168 15.84 -0.83 13.36
C LYS A 168 14.45 -1.41 13.24
N ALA A 169 14.00 -1.66 12.02
CA ALA A 169 12.63 -2.09 11.78
C ALA A 169 12.51 -3.06 10.62
N LEU A 170 11.43 -3.84 10.66
CA LEU A 170 10.96 -4.71 9.60
C LEU A 170 9.59 -4.22 9.13
N VAL A 171 9.46 -3.88 7.84
CA VAL A 171 8.20 -3.53 7.19
C VAL A 171 7.54 -4.78 6.63
N ILE A 172 6.26 -4.97 6.94
CA ILE A 172 5.39 -6.00 6.37
C ILE A 172 4.26 -5.28 5.62
N ILE A 173 4.06 -5.59 4.34
CA ILE A 173 2.96 -5.05 3.53
C ILE A 173 2.05 -6.21 3.15
N ASN A 174 0.92 -6.37 3.84
CA ASN A 174 0.05 -7.53 3.69
C ASN A 174 -1.45 -7.16 3.79
N PRO A 175 -2.25 -7.36 2.74
CA PRO A 175 -1.88 -7.80 1.37
C PRO A 175 -0.94 -6.82 0.66
N ASN A 176 -0.06 -7.36 -0.19
CA ASN A 176 1.03 -6.59 -0.80
C ASN A 176 0.56 -5.73 -1.98
N ASN A 177 1.12 -4.55 -2.08
CA ASN A 177 1.12 -3.71 -3.27
C ASN A 177 2.58 -3.62 -3.77
N PRO A 178 2.91 -4.14 -4.97
CA PRO A 178 2.03 -4.26 -6.14
C PRO A 178 1.48 -5.66 -6.44
N THR A 179 1.89 -6.72 -5.75
CA THR A 179 1.71 -8.11 -6.19
C THR A 179 0.32 -8.70 -5.89
N GLY A 180 -0.40 -8.15 -4.91
CA GLY A 180 -1.64 -8.73 -4.42
C GLY A 180 -1.45 -10.01 -3.60
N ALA A 181 -0.22 -10.32 -3.20
CA ALA A 181 0.08 -11.44 -2.32
C ALA A 181 -0.57 -11.28 -0.94
N VAL A 182 -1.08 -12.36 -0.39
CA VAL A 182 -1.53 -12.47 0.99
C VAL A 182 -0.62 -13.47 1.69
N TYR A 183 0.10 -13.01 2.70
CA TYR A 183 1.10 -13.84 3.36
C TYR A 183 0.43 -14.88 4.26
N SER A 184 0.94 -16.10 4.21
CA SER A 184 0.49 -17.20 5.06
C SER A 184 0.84 -16.94 6.53
N ARG A 185 0.09 -17.58 7.45
CA ARG A 185 0.39 -17.53 8.88
C ARG A 185 1.83 -17.92 9.17
N ASP A 186 2.35 -18.96 8.52
CA ASP A 186 3.72 -19.44 8.75
C ASP A 186 4.76 -18.42 8.28
N THR A 187 4.51 -17.74 7.15
CA THR A 187 5.37 -16.65 6.67
C THR A 187 5.38 -15.48 7.65
N LEU A 188 4.19 -15.07 8.14
CA LEU A 188 4.10 -13.99 9.13
C LEU A 188 4.80 -14.38 10.44
N LEU A 189 4.59 -15.57 10.97
CA LEU A 189 5.28 -16.06 12.17
C LEU A 189 6.80 -16.10 11.98
N GLY A 190 7.28 -16.49 10.79
CA GLY A 190 8.71 -16.48 10.46
C GLY A 190 9.30 -15.06 10.48
N LEU A 191 8.62 -14.09 9.88
CA LEU A 191 9.03 -12.67 9.90
C LEU A 191 9.04 -12.11 11.34
N LEU A 192 7.97 -12.39 12.10
CA LEU A 192 7.84 -11.94 13.48
C LEU A 192 8.91 -12.58 14.41
N GLU A 193 9.27 -13.84 14.15
CA GLU A 193 10.34 -14.50 14.89
C GLU A 193 11.71 -13.86 14.60
N LEU A 194 11.98 -13.47 13.34
CA LEU A 194 13.19 -12.72 13.02
C LEU A 194 13.21 -11.37 13.72
N ALA A 195 12.09 -10.65 13.71
CA ALA A 195 11.96 -9.38 14.44
C ALA A 195 12.23 -9.56 15.95
N ARG A 196 11.68 -10.63 16.55
CA ARG A 196 11.87 -10.96 17.97
C ARG A 196 13.33 -11.21 18.31
N ARG A 197 14.00 -12.06 17.52
CA ARG A 197 15.42 -12.43 17.77
C ARG A 197 16.36 -11.23 17.68
N HIS A 198 16.02 -10.26 16.85
CA HIS A 198 16.90 -9.12 16.58
C HIS A 198 16.41 -7.81 17.21
N GLY A 199 15.32 -7.85 17.99
CA GLY A 199 14.77 -6.67 18.66
C GLY A 199 14.28 -5.58 17.70
N LEU A 200 13.71 -5.97 16.54
CA LEU A 200 13.25 -5.03 15.53
C LEU A 200 11.83 -4.54 15.81
N LEU A 201 11.59 -3.26 15.56
CA LEU A 201 10.22 -2.73 15.46
C LEU A 201 9.53 -3.31 14.23
N VAL A 202 8.29 -3.78 14.37
CA VAL A 202 7.48 -4.23 13.23
C VAL A 202 6.56 -3.10 12.77
N LEU A 203 6.66 -2.75 11.49
CA LEU A 203 5.79 -1.79 10.80
C LEU A 203 4.90 -2.56 9.83
N SER A 204 3.62 -2.75 10.19
CA SER A 204 2.66 -3.54 9.41
C SER A 204 1.70 -2.64 8.64
N ASP A 205 1.83 -2.60 7.31
CA ASP A 205 0.90 -1.92 6.40
C ASP A 205 -0.20 -2.89 6.00
N GLU A 206 -1.38 -2.73 6.59
CA GLU A 206 -2.54 -3.58 6.41
C GLU A 206 -3.68 -2.86 5.67
N ILE A 207 -3.36 -1.89 4.81
CA ILE A 207 -4.35 -1.05 4.12
C ILE A 207 -5.33 -1.84 3.24
N TYR A 208 -4.98 -3.07 2.85
CA TYR A 208 -5.79 -3.98 2.04
C TYR A 208 -6.38 -5.16 2.83
N ASP A 209 -6.39 -5.12 4.16
CA ASP A 209 -6.75 -6.19 5.10
C ASP A 209 -8.09 -6.90 4.80
N GLN A 210 -9.06 -6.20 4.20
CA GLN A 210 -10.39 -6.73 3.86
C GLN A 210 -10.60 -6.91 2.35
N ILE A 211 -9.59 -6.66 1.52
CA ILE A 211 -9.66 -6.88 0.08
C ILE A 211 -8.97 -8.19 -0.23
N LEU A 212 -9.73 -9.27 -0.09
CA LEU A 212 -9.27 -10.65 -0.18
C LEU A 212 -10.17 -11.43 -1.14
N TYR A 213 -9.56 -12.32 -1.90
CA TYR A 213 -10.23 -13.15 -2.88
C TYR A 213 -10.12 -14.62 -2.49
N GLU A 214 -11.04 -15.47 -2.99
CA GLU A 214 -11.17 -16.88 -2.66
C GLU A 214 -11.26 -17.10 -1.13
N ASP A 215 -10.48 -18.09 -0.64
CA ASP A 215 -10.38 -18.44 0.76
C ASP A 215 -9.16 -17.80 1.44
N ALA A 216 -8.59 -16.73 0.82
CA ALA A 216 -7.47 -16.02 1.42
C ALA A 216 -7.89 -15.39 2.76
N VAL A 217 -7.05 -15.53 3.77
CA VAL A 217 -7.27 -15.02 5.11
C VAL A 217 -6.15 -14.02 5.44
N HIS A 218 -6.53 -12.81 5.78
CA HIS A 218 -5.60 -11.85 6.36
C HIS A 218 -5.50 -12.06 7.86
N GLU A 219 -4.27 -12.22 8.36
CA GLU A 219 -3.99 -12.22 9.78
C GLU A 219 -3.25 -10.94 10.17
N CYS A 220 -3.73 -10.27 11.21
CA CYS A 220 -3.09 -9.06 11.73
C CYS A 220 -1.77 -9.44 12.43
N ALA A 221 -0.66 -8.85 12.00
CA ALA A 221 0.65 -9.13 12.57
C ALA A 221 0.69 -8.89 14.09
N ALA A 222 0.02 -7.85 14.56
CA ALA A 222 -0.06 -7.53 15.99
C ALA A 222 -0.79 -8.61 16.82
N ALA A 223 -1.79 -9.28 16.25
CA ALA A 223 -2.49 -10.38 16.93
C ALA A 223 -1.63 -11.64 17.06
N LEU A 224 -0.70 -11.84 16.11
CA LEU A 224 0.22 -12.99 16.11
C LEU A 224 1.43 -12.82 17.05
N ALA A 225 1.77 -11.58 17.43
CA ALA A 225 2.96 -11.29 18.23
C ALA A 225 2.66 -10.24 19.33
N PRO A 226 1.89 -10.59 20.36
CA PRO A 226 1.55 -9.67 21.45
C PRO A 226 2.75 -9.27 22.32
N ASP A 227 3.88 -9.96 22.16
CA ASP A 227 5.16 -9.74 22.84
C ASP A 227 6.11 -8.82 22.04
N LEU A 228 5.78 -8.44 20.82
CA LEU A 228 6.55 -7.51 20.01
C LEU A 228 5.89 -6.13 19.95
N LEU A 229 6.71 -5.09 19.84
CA LEU A 229 6.20 -3.78 19.48
C LEU A 229 5.84 -3.77 17.99
N VAL A 230 4.54 -3.65 17.70
CA VAL A 230 4.00 -3.60 16.34
C VAL A 230 3.24 -2.31 16.14
N LEU A 231 3.58 -1.58 15.10
CA LEU A 231 2.81 -0.44 14.61
C LEU A 231 2.00 -0.89 13.39
N THR A 232 0.70 -1.10 13.57
CA THR A 232 -0.19 -1.52 12.50
C THR A 232 -0.86 -0.31 11.86
N MET A 233 -0.77 -0.18 10.56
CA MET A 233 -1.29 0.95 9.78
C MET A 233 -2.40 0.49 8.84
N CYS A 234 -3.54 1.18 8.90
CA CYS A 234 -4.69 0.94 8.03
C CYS A 234 -5.49 2.24 7.82
N GLY A 235 -6.59 2.20 7.06
CA GLY A 235 -7.37 3.40 6.82
C GLY A 235 -8.56 3.23 5.89
N LEU A 236 -9.23 4.33 5.61
CA LEU A 236 -10.46 4.35 4.83
C LEU A 236 -10.25 4.28 3.30
N SER A 237 -9.01 4.42 2.85
CA SER A 237 -8.70 4.65 1.43
C SER A 237 -9.13 3.53 0.49
N LYS A 238 -9.03 2.27 0.92
CA LYS A 238 -9.19 1.09 0.06
C LYS A 238 -10.48 0.34 0.37
N THR A 239 -10.58 -0.27 1.53
CA THR A 239 -11.76 -1.03 1.95
C THR A 239 -13.05 -0.20 1.91
N TYR A 240 -12.97 1.07 2.32
CA TYR A 240 -14.12 1.97 2.33
C TYR A 240 -14.21 2.90 1.11
N ARG A 241 -13.28 2.79 0.15
CA ARG A 241 -13.24 3.55 -1.11
C ARG A 241 -13.16 5.08 -0.93
N LEU A 242 -12.60 5.54 0.20
CA LEU A 242 -12.50 6.95 0.61
C LEU A 242 -11.07 7.49 0.49
N ALA A 243 -10.36 7.16 -0.61
CA ALA A 243 -8.97 7.57 -0.80
C ALA A 243 -8.76 9.10 -0.74
N GLY A 244 -9.73 9.87 -1.20
CA GLY A 244 -9.73 11.33 -1.19
C GLY A 244 -9.95 11.97 0.20
N PHE A 245 -10.52 11.24 1.16
CA PHE A 245 -10.76 11.75 2.52
C PHE A 245 -9.47 11.90 3.33
N ARG A 246 -8.42 11.21 2.89
CA ARG A 246 -7.13 11.25 3.60
C ARG A 246 -7.28 10.92 5.08
N SER A 247 -7.88 9.78 5.40
CA SER A 247 -8.08 9.31 6.77
C SER A 247 -7.52 7.89 6.93
N GLY A 248 -6.65 7.73 7.92
CA GLY A 248 -6.05 6.47 8.30
C GLY A 248 -5.65 6.49 9.77
N TRP A 249 -5.17 5.38 10.25
CA TRP A 249 -4.74 5.19 11.64
C TRP A 249 -3.48 4.34 11.73
N LEU A 250 -2.75 4.55 12.81
CA LEU A 250 -1.66 3.74 13.30
C LEU A 250 -2.05 3.26 14.69
N VAL A 251 -1.94 1.97 14.93
CA VAL A 251 -2.20 1.32 16.22
C VAL A 251 -0.90 0.79 16.80
N VAL A 252 -0.58 1.19 18.02
CA VAL A 252 0.58 0.72 18.77
C VAL A 252 0.15 -0.46 19.64
N SER A 253 0.80 -1.61 19.48
CA SER A 253 0.53 -2.81 20.28
C SER A 253 1.82 -3.45 20.80
N GLY A 254 1.71 -4.29 21.82
CA GLY A 254 2.85 -4.98 22.45
C GLY A 254 3.46 -4.23 23.63
N PRO A 255 4.76 -4.46 23.95
CA PRO A 255 5.44 -3.95 25.15
C PRO A 255 5.81 -2.46 25.02
N LYS A 256 4.83 -1.59 25.19
CA LYS A 256 4.96 -0.11 25.03
C LYS A 256 5.94 0.52 26.00
N GLN A 257 6.13 -0.07 27.18
CA GLN A 257 7.06 0.46 28.22
C GLN A 257 8.51 0.50 27.71
N ASP A 258 8.90 -0.45 26.88
CA ASP A 258 10.25 -0.56 26.34
C ASP A 258 10.52 0.42 25.18
N ALA A 259 9.48 1.11 24.73
CA ALA A 259 9.52 2.06 23.62
C ALA A 259 9.02 3.47 24.01
N ALA A 260 9.05 3.81 25.29
CA ALA A 260 8.47 5.07 25.79
C ALA A 260 9.05 6.31 25.07
N GLU A 261 10.36 6.40 24.90
CA GLU A 261 11.02 7.51 24.20
C GLU A 261 10.60 7.61 22.74
N TYR A 262 10.48 6.47 22.05
CA TYR A 262 10.01 6.43 20.67
C TYR A 262 8.55 6.92 20.55
N LEU A 263 7.69 6.50 21.47
CA LEU A 263 6.28 6.90 21.50
C LEU A 263 6.12 8.38 21.86
N GLU A 264 6.96 8.91 22.75
CA GLU A 264 7.04 10.36 23.02
C GLU A 264 7.46 11.15 21.76
N GLY A 265 8.43 10.62 20.99
CA GLY A 265 8.84 11.18 19.70
C GLY A 265 7.70 11.20 18.69
N LEU A 266 6.93 10.11 18.59
CA LEU A 266 5.78 10.00 17.72
C LEU A 266 4.67 11.00 18.11
N GLU A 267 4.42 11.14 19.42
CA GLU A 267 3.47 12.13 19.94
C GLU A 267 3.92 13.56 19.69
N LEU A 268 5.21 13.85 19.85
CA LEU A 268 5.78 15.17 19.52
C LEU A 268 5.51 15.53 18.06
N LEU A 269 5.74 14.62 17.12
CA LEU A 269 5.46 14.83 15.71
C LEU A 269 3.96 15.02 15.43
N ALA A 270 3.10 14.26 16.10
CA ALA A 270 1.65 14.44 16.02
C ALA A 270 1.24 15.83 16.52
N ASN A 271 1.81 16.32 17.62
CA ASN A 271 1.57 17.65 18.17
C ASN A 271 2.08 18.75 17.23
N MET A 272 3.26 18.60 16.62
CA MET A 272 3.81 19.56 15.64
C MET A 272 2.92 19.71 14.41
N ARG A 273 2.24 18.68 13.98
CA ARG A 273 1.26 18.70 12.89
C ARG A 273 -0.09 19.30 13.33
N MET A 274 -0.34 19.55 14.61
CA MET A 274 -1.58 19.98 15.25
C MET A 274 -2.62 18.84 15.36
N CYS A 275 -3.28 18.47 14.28
CA CYS A 275 -4.23 17.36 14.22
C CYS A 275 -4.43 16.87 12.78
N PRO A 276 -4.96 15.64 12.57
CA PRO A 276 -5.37 15.23 11.24
C PRO A 276 -6.64 15.96 10.79
N ASN A 277 -6.96 15.88 9.51
CA ASN A 277 -8.17 16.40 8.90
C ASN A 277 -9.43 16.01 9.70
N VAL A 278 -10.02 16.96 10.42
CA VAL A 278 -11.11 16.69 11.38
C VAL A 278 -12.38 16.17 10.68
N PRO A 279 -12.87 16.76 9.57
CA PRO A 279 -14.04 16.25 8.86
C PRO A 279 -13.96 14.75 8.52
N ALA A 280 -12.81 14.28 8.06
CA ALA A 280 -12.64 12.90 7.63
C ALA A 280 -12.57 11.90 8.81
N GLN A 281 -12.27 12.36 10.02
CA GLN A 281 -12.23 11.50 11.20
C GLN A 281 -13.61 10.96 11.59
N TYR A 282 -14.68 11.72 11.35
CA TYR A 282 -16.06 11.29 11.62
C TYR A 282 -16.46 10.06 10.80
N ALA A 283 -15.85 9.85 9.62
CA ALA A 283 -16.09 8.67 8.81
C ALA A 283 -15.64 7.35 9.47
N ILE A 284 -14.66 7.40 10.39
CA ILE A 284 -14.01 6.19 10.94
C ILE A 284 -14.97 5.37 11.78
N GLN A 285 -15.71 6.02 12.68
CA GLN A 285 -16.63 5.33 13.60
C GLN A 285 -17.70 4.57 12.83
N THR A 286 -18.36 5.20 11.86
CA THR A 286 -19.40 4.57 11.04
C THR A 286 -18.85 3.50 10.14
N ALA A 287 -17.66 3.70 9.57
CA ALA A 287 -16.99 2.70 8.74
C ALA A 287 -16.68 1.42 9.53
N LEU A 288 -16.12 1.54 10.74
CA LEU A 288 -15.72 0.40 11.57
C LEU A 288 -16.88 -0.19 12.37
N GLY A 289 -17.90 0.60 12.70
CA GLY A 289 -19.06 0.20 13.50
C GLY A 289 -20.11 -0.65 12.76
N GLY A 290 -19.81 -1.12 11.54
CA GLY A 290 -20.72 -1.96 10.75
C GLY A 290 -21.82 -1.20 9.99
N GLY A 291 -21.90 0.13 10.13
CA GLY A 291 -22.79 0.99 9.33
C GLY A 291 -22.26 1.21 7.89
N GLY A 292 -20.99 0.96 7.66
CA GLY A 292 -20.41 0.88 6.33
C GLY A 292 -20.67 -0.51 5.74
N GLN A 293 -21.36 -0.58 4.60
CA GLN A 293 -21.45 -1.84 3.89
C GLN A 293 -20.03 -2.36 3.62
N SER A 294 -19.75 -3.57 4.09
CA SER A 294 -18.51 -4.27 3.82
C SER A 294 -18.23 -4.31 2.32
N ILE A 295 -16.97 -4.24 1.93
CA ILE A 295 -16.53 -4.46 0.56
C ILE A 295 -16.80 -5.91 0.08
N ALA A 296 -17.15 -6.81 0.98
CA ALA A 296 -17.32 -8.23 0.74
C ALA A 296 -18.24 -8.56 -0.45
N HIS A 297 -19.31 -7.79 -0.66
CA HIS A 297 -20.23 -7.99 -1.80
C HIS A 297 -19.54 -7.79 -3.16
N LEU A 298 -18.42 -7.06 -3.24
CA LEU A 298 -17.63 -6.86 -4.45
C LEU A 298 -16.59 -7.97 -4.66
N LEU A 299 -16.26 -8.73 -3.60
CA LEU A 299 -15.16 -9.71 -3.57
C LEU A 299 -15.64 -11.16 -3.69
N GLN A 300 -16.92 -11.43 -3.35
CA GLN A 300 -17.52 -12.77 -3.45
C GLN A 300 -17.74 -13.20 -4.91
N PRO A 301 -18.03 -14.48 -5.20
CA PRO A 301 -18.41 -14.93 -6.54
C PRO A 301 -19.58 -14.11 -7.11
N GLY A 302 -19.41 -13.61 -8.35
CA GLY A 302 -20.36 -12.67 -8.99
C GLY A 302 -20.20 -11.22 -8.54
N GLY A 303 -19.27 -10.94 -7.62
CA GLY A 303 -18.96 -9.57 -7.23
C GLY A 303 -18.02 -8.88 -8.22
N ARG A 304 -18.27 -7.59 -8.44
CA ARG A 304 -17.61 -6.79 -9.47
C ARG A 304 -16.07 -6.86 -9.44
N LEU A 305 -15.45 -6.70 -8.27
CA LEU A 305 -13.97 -6.72 -8.16
C LEU A 305 -13.40 -8.10 -8.44
N ARG A 306 -14.11 -9.15 -8.03
CA ARG A 306 -13.69 -10.52 -8.30
C ARG A 306 -13.78 -10.83 -9.79
N GLU A 307 -14.86 -10.46 -10.44
CA GLU A 307 -15.02 -10.66 -11.89
C GLU A 307 -13.95 -9.90 -12.68
N GLN A 308 -13.72 -8.64 -12.35
CA GLN A 308 -12.67 -7.81 -12.96
C GLN A 308 -11.28 -8.40 -12.78
N ARG A 309 -10.93 -8.85 -11.57
CA ARG A 309 -9.66 -9.50 -11.27
C ARG A 309 -9.49 -10.81 -12.08
N ASP A 310 -10.48 -11.69 -12.02
CA ASP A 310 -10.42 -13.01 -12.65
C ASP A 310 -10.29 -12.88 -14.16
N HIS A 311 -11.10 -12.02 -14.76
CA HIS A 311 -11.07 -11.77 -16.19
C HIS A 311 -9.75 -11.16 -16.66
N ALA A 312 -9.29 -10.07 -16.00
CA ALA A 312 -8.04 -9.44 -16.35
C ALA A 312 -6.83 -10.36 -16.15
N TRP A 313 -6.81 -11.16 -15.08
CA TRP A 313 -5.77 -12.13 -14.82
C TRP A 313 -5.72 -13.23 -15.90
N GLN A 314 -6.86 -13.79 -16.26
CA GLN A 314 -6.95 -14.81 -17.29
C GLN A 314 -6.45 -14.26 -18.64
N LYS A 315 -6.99 -13.13 -19.08
CA LYS A 315 -6.62 -12.51 -20.34
C LYS A 315 -5.16 -12.07 -20.41
N MET A 316 -4.59 -11.61 -19.28
CA MET A 316 -3.17 -11.25 -19.20
C MET A 316 -2.26 -12.46 -19.47
N ASN A 317 -2.61 -13.63 -18.93
CA ASN A 317 -1.87 -14.87 -19.15
C ASN A 317 -2.08 -15.50 -20.53
N GLU A 318 -2.99 -14.98 -21.36
CA GLU A 318 -3.14 -15.39 -22.76
C GLU A 318 -2.13 -14.69 -23.69
N ILE A 319 -1.46 -13.63 -23.23
CA ILE A 319 -0.44 -12.93 -24.01
C ILE A 319 0.85 -13.76 -24.05
N PRO A 320 1.38 -14.10 -25.23
CA PRO A 320 2.62 -14.88 -25.35
C PRO A 320 3.79 -14.20 -24.62
N GLY A 321 4.47 -14.93 -23.75
CA GLY A 321 5.61 -14.44 -22.95
C GLY A 321 5.21 -13.52 -21.80
N VAL A 322 3.95 -13.52 -21.39
CA VAL A 322 3.48 -12.84 -20.18
C VAL A 322 3.00 -13.88 -19.19
N ASP A 323 3.46 -13.79 -17.95
CA ASP A 323 3.07 -14.64 -16.83
C ASP A 323 2.67 -13.76 -15.64
N CYS A 324 1.55 -14.04 -15.04
CA CYS A 324 1.02 -13.27 -13.92
C CYS A 324 0.54 -14.18 -12.80
N VAL A 325 1.19 -14.09 -11.65
CA VAL A 325 0.70 -14.75 -10.43
C VAL A 325 -0.69 -14.19 -10.09
N ARG A 326 -1.63 -15.11 -9.80
CA ARG A 326 -2.99 -14.70 -9.44
C ARG A 326 -3.00 -13.98 -8.10
N PRO A 327 -3.43 -12.70 -8.03
CA PRO A 327 -3.47 -11.98 -6.77
C PRO A 327 -4.58 -12.52 -5.86
N LEU A 328 -4.24 -12.74 -4.60
CA LEU A 328 -5.17 -13.18 -3.57
C LEU A 328 -5.75 -12.03 -2.75
N GLY A 329 -5.21 -10.82 -2.94
CA GLY A 329 -5.67 -9.61 -2.28
C GLY A 329 -5.41 -8.34 -3.09
N ALA A 330 -5.70 -7.20 -2.51
CA ALA A 330 -5.50 -5.87 -3.08
C ALA A 330 -6.26 -5.65 -4.43
N LEU A 331 -5.71 -4.83 -5.33
CA LEU A 331 -6.43 -4.31 -6.51
C LEU A 331 -5.55 -4.35 -7.79
N TYR A 332 -4.52 -5.20 -7.82
CA TYR A 332 -3.44 -5.13 -8.81
C TYR A 332 -3.14 -6.48 -9.45
N LEU A 333 -2.85 -6.47 -10.76
CA LEU A 333 -2.06 -7.49 -11.42
C LEU A 333 -0.62 -7.00 -11.53
N PHE A 334 0.32 -7.93 -11.38
CA PHE A 334 1.75 -7.65 -11.49
C PHE A 334 2.42 -8.67 -12.43
N PRO A 335 2.08 -8.60 -13.74
CA PRO A 335 2.60 -9.54 -14.73
C PRO A 335 4.09 -9.36 -14.98
N ARG A 336 4.77 -10.49 -15.17
CA ARG A 336 6.13 -10.60 -15.65
C ARG A 336 6.16 -10.76 -17.17
N LEU A 337 7.07 -10.07 -17.80
CA LEU A 337 7.40 -10.19 -19.22
C LEU A 337 8.62 -11.09 -19.35
N ASP A 338 8.48 -12.23 -20.02
CA ASP A 338 9.60 -13.18 -20.23
C ASP A 338 10.75 -12.49 -20.99
N PRO A 339 11.93 -12.34 -20.40
CA PRO A 339 13.06 -11.65 -21.02
C PRO A 339 13.57 -12.34 -22.30
N GLU A 340 13.32 -13.62 -22.47
CA GLU A 340 13.67 -14.34 -23.71
C GLU A 340 12.74 -13.96 -24.87
N VAL A 341 11.51 -13.55 -24.57
CA VAL A 341 10.50 -13.15 -25.57
C VAL A 341 10.52 -11.64 -25.81
N HIS A 342 10.47 -10.83 -24.75
CA HIS A 342 10.22 -9.39 -24.85
C HIS A 342 11.49 -8.52 -24.80
N LYS A 343 12.58 -8.98 -24.20
CA LYS A 343 13.91 -8.31 -24.18
C LYS A 343 13.84 -6.85 -23.73
N ILE A 344 13.19 -6.59 -22.59
CA ILE A 344 13.08 -5.26 -22.05
C ILE A 344 14.31 -4.92 -21.20
N ALA A 345 15.00 -3.83 -21.53
CA ALA A 345 16.17 -3.33 -20.81
C ALA A 345 15.81 -2.19 -19.84
N ASP A 346 14.79 -1.40 -20.18
CA ASP A 346 14.30 -0.24 -19.43
C ASP A 346 12.76 -0.26 -19.42
N ASP A 347 12.17 -0.70 -18.33
CA ASP A 347 10.72 -0.82 -18.19
C ASP A 347 10.01 0.54 -18.02
N GLU A 348 10.70 1.59 -17.52
CA GLU A 348 10.16 2.95 -17.49
C GLU A 348 10.01 3.49 -18.92
N GLN A 349 11.05 3.34 -19.75
CA GLN A 349 10.98 3.75 -21.15
C GLN A 349 9.93 2.94 -21.91
N MET A 350 9.83 1.62 -21.67
CA MET A 350 8.80 0.79 -22.27
C MET A 350 7.39 1.29 -21.94
N VAL A 351 7.13 1.66 -20.70
CA VAL A 351 5.80 2.22 -20.30
C VAL A 351 5.54 3.60 -20.94
N ILE A 352 6.57 4.41 -21.15
CA ILE A 352 6.45 5.67 -21.91
C ILE A 352 6.09 5.38 -23.38
N ASP A 353 6.75 4.41 -24.01
CA ASP A 353 6.49 4.03 -25.40
C ASP A 353 5.09 3.40 -25.56
N LEU A 354 4.67 2.56 -24.61
CA LEU A 354 3.30 2.03 -24.54
C LEU A 354 2.27 3.16 -24.46
N LEU A 355 2.53 4.14 -23.59
CA LEU A 355 1.66 5.31 -23.43
C LEU A 355 1.56 6.15 -24.71
N GLU A 356 2.68 6.35 -25.42
CA GLU A 356 2.71 7.12 -26.66
C GLU A 356 2.02 6.40 -27.83
N GLN A 357 2.23 5.09 -27.96
CA GLN A 357 1.72 4.31 -29.08
C GLN A 357 0.27 3.82 -28.88
N GLN A 358 -0.09 3.45 -27.65
CA GLN A 358 -1.37 2.82 -27.34
C GLN A 358 -2.27 3.67 -26.43
N HIS A 359 -1.80 4.82 -25.97
CA HIS A 359 -2.53 5.69 -25.03
C HIS A 359 -2.99 4.94 -23.76
N LEU A 360 -2.19 3.97 -23.32
CA LEU A 360 -2.41 3.16 -22.12
C LEU A 360 -1.36 3.51 -21.06
N LEU A 361 -1.82 3.91 -19.86
CA LEU A 361 -0.96 4.27 -18.75
C LEU A 361 -0.97 3.18 -17.69
N LEU A 362 0.13 2.45 -17.59
CA LEU A 362 0.46 1.47 -16.56
C LEU A 362 1.56 1.99 -15.65
N THR A 363 2.07 1.14 -14.73
CA THR A 363 3.24 1.45 -13.92
C THR A 363 4.30 0.36 -14.13
N HIS A 364 5.55 0.76 -14.33
CA HIS A 364 6.68 -0.16 -14.49
C HIS A 364 7.09 -0.83 -13.17
N GLY A 365 7.67 -2.02 -13.26
CA GLY A 365 8.02 -2.86 -12.11
C GLY A 365 9.14 -2.28 -11.25
N THR A 366 10.18 -1.71 -11.89
CA THR A 366 11.29 -1.07 -11.17
C THR A 366 10.86 0.13 -10.32
N GLY A 367 9.71 0.74 -10.63
CA GLY A 367 9.06 1.77 -9.80
C GLY A 367 8.56 1.26 -8.44
N PHE A 368 8.55 -0.06 -8.22
CA PHE A 368 8.25 -0.73 -6.95
C PHE A 368 9.51 -1.32 -6.29
N ASN A 369 10.68 -0.79 -6.61
CA ASN A 369 11.97 -1.27 -6.12
C ASN A 369 12.25 -2.76 -6.44
N LEU A 370 11.65 -3.27 -7.52
CA LEU A 370 12.03 -4.56 -8.09
C LEU A 370 13.37 -4.39 -8.84
N PRO A 371 14.36 -5.30 -8.66
CA PRO A 371 15.67 -5.13 -9.29
C PRO A 371 15.69 -5.45 -10.77
N THR A 372 14.64 -6.10 -11.30
CA THR A 372 14.53 -6.51 -12.72
C THR A 372 13.54 -5.63 -13.47
N ALA A 373 13.85 -5.31 -14.73
CA ALA A 373 13.00 -4.46 -15.59
C ALA A 373 12.01 -5.29 -16.42
N ASP A 374 11.39 -6.29 -15.83
CA ASP A 374 10.57 -7.29 -16.51
C ASP A 374 9.13 -7.37 -15.98
N HIS A 375 8.68 -6.42 -15.19
CA HIS A 375 7.32 -6.42 -14.63
C HIS A 375 6.56 -5.13 -14.94
N LEU A 376 5.24 -5.26 -14.93
CA LEU A 376 4.29 -4.15 -15.01
C LEU A 376 3.26 -4.25 -13.87
N ARG A 377 2.68 -3.12 -13.46
CA ARG A 377 1.50 -3.14 -12.61
C ARG A 377 0.28 -2.56 -13.34
N LEU A 378 -0.79 -3.32 -13.37
CA LEU A 378 -2.11 -2.93 -13.85
C LEU A 378 -3.11 -2.93 -12.70
N VAL A 379 -3.96 -1.89 -12.63
CA VAL A 379 -5.07 -1.79 -11.68
C VAL A 379 -6.33 -2.34 -12.34
N PHE A 380 -6.96 -3.38 -11.79
CA PHE A 380 -8.15 -4.04 -12.38
C PHE A 380 -9.49 -3.46 -11.88
N LEU A 381 -9.56 -2.14 -11.66
CA LEU A 381 -10.78 -1.46 -11.17
C LEU A 381 -11.75 -1.04 -12.29
N ALA A 382 -11.32 -1.03 -13.54
CA ALA A 382 -12.14 -0.67 -14.67
C ALA A 382 -13.17 -1.77 -15.00
N ALA A 383 -14.23 -1.43 -15.72
CA ALA A 383 -15.19 -2.41 -16.22
C ALA A 383 -14.49 -3.44 -17.13
N VAL A 384 -15.07 -4.64 -17.25
CA VAL A 384 -14.43 -5.78 -17.95
C VAL A 384 -14.12 -5.43 -19.41
N ASP A 385 -15.01 -4.76 -20.11
CA ASP A 385 -14.81 -4.32 -21.51
C ASP A 385 -13.65 -3.31 -21.65
N VAL A 386 -13.46 -2.45 -20.66
CA VAL A 386 -12.33 -1.50 -20.60
C VAL A 386 -11.01 -2.22 -20.29
N LEU A 387 -11.06 -3.25 -19.43
CA LEU A 387 -9.90 -4.10 -19.15
C LEU A 387 -9.52 -4.92 -20.40
N ASP A 388 -10.50 -5.40 -21.16
CA ASP A 388 -10.28 -6.07 -22.44
C ASP A 388 -9.52 -5.18 -23.42
N ASP A 389 -10.03 -3.96 -23.66
CA ASP A 389 -9.36 -2.99 -24.54
C ASP A 389 -7.94 -2.68 -24.07
N ALA A 390 -7.73 -2.50 -22.75
CA ALA A 390 -6.40 -2.23 -22.21
C ALA A 390 -5.41 -3.38 -22.43
N ILE A 391 -5.85 -4.62 -22.19
CA ILE A 391 -4.99 -5.81 -22.32
C ILE A 391 -4.73 -6.11 -23.81
N ASP A 392 -5.72 -5.90 -24.70
CA ASP A 392 -5.53 -6.02 -26.14
C ASP A 392 -4.52 -5.00 -26.69
N ARG A 393 -4.55 -3.75 -26.21
CA ARG A 393 -3.55 -2.72 -26.54
C ARG A 393 -2.15 -3.13 -26.06
N LEU A 394 -2.03 -3.67 -24.84
CA LEU A 394 -0.77 -4.16 -24.32
C LEU A 394 -0.26 -5.34 -25.15
N ALA A 395 -1.11 -6.30 -25.51
CA ALA A 395 -0.77 -7.44 -26.35
C ALA A 395 -0.24 -7.00 -27.72
N ALA A 396 -1.00 -6.12 -28.41
CA ALA A 396 -0.60 -5.58 -29.71
C ALA A 396 0.72 -4.81 -29.66
N PHE A 397 0.97 -4.07 -28.56
CA PHE A 397 2.26 -3.40 -28.36
C PHE A 397 3.40 -4.39 -28.18
N LEU A 398 3.24 -5.38 -27.30
CA LEU A 398 4.28 -6.38 -27.00
C LEU A 398 4.61 -7.30 -28.17
N GLU A 399 3.68 -7.49 -29.11
CA GLU A 399 3.93 -8.30 -30.33
C GLU A 399 5.09 -7.76 -31.16
N THR A 400 5.21 -6.45 -31.25
CA THR A 400 6.20 -5.78 -32.12
C THR A 400 7.29 -5.02 -31.36
N TYR A 401 7.07 -4.71 -30.09
CA TYR A 401 8.01 -3.90 -29.32
C TYR A 401 9.29 -4.67 -28.97
N ARG A 402 10.44 -4.02 -29.19
CA ARG A 402 11.79 -4.51 -28.83
C ARG A 402 12.64 -3.31 -28.43
N GLN A 403 13.48 -3.47 -27.40
CA GLN A 403 14.51 -2.50 -27.00
C GLN A 403 15.89 -2.95 -27.41
#